data_5368228491a65aa5c1fb6778d0860872
#
_entry.id   5368228491a65aa5c1fb6778d0860872
#
_cell.length_a   1.000
_cell.length_b   1.000
_cell.length_c   1.000
_cell.angle_alpha   90.00
_cell.angle_beta   90.00
_cell.angle_gamma   90.00
#
_symmetry.space_group_name_H-M   'P 1'
#
loop_
_entity.id
_entity.type
_entity.pdbx_description
1 polymer ?
#
loop_
_entity_poly.entity_id
_entity_poly.type
_entity_poly.pdbx_seq_one_letter_code
_entity_poly.pdbx_strand_id
1 'polypeptide(L)'
;MRKGSKMNRTVKATVGLVAIAAMSLTGLAACGGSSADDGKGKVYFLNFKPETADQWVALAKKYTDKTGVQVKVQTAASGTYEQTLKSELAKSDAPTIFQVNGPVGYQNWKGYTADLKDTGIYNELNNKDIALKDGDKVVGIPYVMETYGIIYNKDLLKKYTELPGAKIKDVKEIDSFDKLKEVADDMQAKKDQLGIKGAFTSAGFDSSSDWRFKAHLANIPLSYEFKEDGVTTQPETIKGTYLPNFKNIFDLYLKDSTTAPSQLSSKTGNDANSEFALGEAAFYQNGTWAWADLQKAGMKPDQVGMLPIYIGAKGEENQGLATGSENYLCINAKASEADQKASKDFLNWVVTSDEGIKALSEDMGFTTPFKTFDKVKSDNPLVEEAVEDSKSGKQQVAGNFTMMPSEEWQNQLGQAMLAYAQGTGSWDDVRKAFVDNWKTEYDNAHANQ
;
A
#
# COMPACT_ATOMS: atom_id res chain seq x y z
N MET A 1 -12.10 -56.01 -39.21
CA MET A 1 -11.15 -56.29 -40.33
C MET A 1 -10.06 -55.22 -40.36
N ARG A 2 -8.81 -55.69 -40.44
CA ARG A 2 -7.51 -55.04 -40.73
C ARG A 2 -6.98 -54.08 -39.66
N LYS A 3 -6.03 -54.49 -38.80
CA LYS A 3 -4.56 -54.67 -38.98
C LYS A 3 -3.93 -53.33 -39.38
N GLY A 4 -3.00 -52.69 -38.68
CA GLY A 4 -1.87 -53.07 -37.87
C GLY A 4 -0.73 -52.14 -38.29
N SER A 5 0.11 -51.70 -37.42
CA SER A 5 1.57 -51.85 -37.60
C SER A 5 2.33 -51.07 -36.53
N LYS A 6 3.05 -51.84 -35.72
CA LYS A 6 4.14 -51.38 -34.86
C LYS A 6 5.37 -51.08 -35.72
N MET A 7 6.13 -50.08 -35.35
CA MET A 7 7.54 -50.06 -35.77
C MET A 7 8.42 -49.51 -34.65
N ASN A 8 9.13 -50.41 -33.99
CA ASN A 8 10.30 -50.20 -33.15
C ASN A 8 11.48 -49.71 -34.02
N ARG A 9 12.23 -48.74 -33.52
CA ARG A 9 13.63 -48.56 -33.92
C ARG A 9 14.50 -48.26 -32.72
N THR A 10 15.18 -49.32 -32.30
CA THR A 10 16.39 -49.36 -31.48
C THR A 10 17.56 -48.81 -32.29
N VAL A 11 18.36 -47.92 -31.76
CA VAL A 11 19.72 -47.66 -32.25
C VAL A 11 20.69 -47.69 -31.07
N LYS A 12 21.73 -48.46 -31.31
CA LYS A 12 22.72 -48.98 -30.41
C LYS A 12 23.74 -47.93 -29.96
N ALA A 13 24.23 -48.15 -28.77
CA ALA A 13 25.45 -47.57 -28.22
C ALA A 13 26.71 -47.92 -29.04
N THR A 14 27.62 -46.95 -29.14
CA THR A 14 29.02 -47.25 -29.47
C THR A 14 29.92 -46.57 -28.47
N VAL A 15 30.63 -47.41 -27.71
CA VAL A 15 31.72 -47.08 -26.79
C VAL A 15 32.97 -46.89 -27.61
N GLY A 16 33.69 -45.81 -27.35
CA GLY A 16 35.05 -45.59 -27.88
C GLY A 16 35.96 -45.09 -26.76
N LEU A 17 36.71 -46.00 -26.22
CA LEU A 17 37.88 -45.76 -25.34
C LEU A 17 39.08 -45.39 -26.24
N VAL A 18 39.80 -44.28 -25.97
CA VAL A 18 41.24 -44.19 -26.25
C VAL A 18 41.91 -43.38 -25.13
N ALA A 19 43.08 -43.90 -24.75
CA ALA A 19 43.84 -43.65 -23.55
C ALA A 19 44.82 -42.45 -23.66
N ILE A 20 45.10 -41.88 -22.51
CA ILE A 20 46.36 -41.45 -21.88
C ILE A 20 47.41 -40.73 -22.77
N ALA A 21 47.71 -39.47 -22.41
CA ALA A 21 49.09 -38.98 -22.30
C ALA A 21 49.16 -37.85 -21.25
N ALA A 22 49.96 -38.09 -20.25
CA ALA A 22 50.37 -37.08 -19.26
C ALA A 22 51.36 -36.11 -19.90
N MET A 23 51.31 -34.82 -19.51
CA MET A 23 52.48 -34.00 -19.12
C MET A 23 52.13 -32.55 -18.83
N SER A 24 52.75 -32.15 -17.78
CA SER A 24 53.29 -30.81 -17.42
C SER A 24 52.36 -29.89 -16.66
N LEU A 25 52.76 -29.77 -15.38
CA LEU A 25 52.48 -28.65 -14.47
C LEU A 25 52.90 -27.31 -15.13
N THR A 26 51.93 -26.45 -15.29
CA THR A 26 52.14 -25.00 -15.18
C THR A 26 50.97 -24.44 -14.38
N GLY A 27 51.27 -23.84 -13.24
CA GLY A 27 50.31 -23.20 -12.35
C GLY A 27 49.58 -22.08 -13.06
N LEU A 28 48.28 -22.30 -13.24
CA LEU A 28 47.33 -21.19 -13.41
C LEU A 28 46.67 -21.01 -12.05
N ALA A 29 47.09 -19.98 -11.34
CA ALA A 29 46.35 -19.39 -10.27
C ALA A 29 44.99 -19.00 -10.89
N ALA A 30 43.95 -19.87 -10.70
CA ALA A 30 42.57 -19.48 -10.89
C ALA A 30 42.30 -18.43 -9.79
N CYS A 31 42.40 -17.16 -10.17
CA CYS A 31 41.76 -16.09 -9.45
C CYS A 31 40.27 -16.41 -9.41
N GLY A 32 39.83 -17.20 -8.43
CA GLY A 32 38.51 -17.11 -7.90
C GLY A 32 38.36 -15.69 -7.39
N GLY A 33 37.62 -14.87 -8.15
CA GLY A 33 37.22 -13.55 -7.70
C GLY A 33 36.26 -13.73 -6.52
N SER A 34 36.77 -14.00 -5.33
CA SER A 34 36.18 -13.52 -4.11
C SER A 34 36.23 -12.00 -4.27
N SER A 35 35.05 -11.38 -4.50
CA SER A 35 34.86 -9.96 -4.26
C SER A 35 35.47 -9.71 -2.88
N ALA A 36 36.62 -9.06 -2.80
CA ALA A 36 37.16 -8.62 -1.53
C ALA A 36 36.05 -7.77 -0.92
N ASP A 37 35.53 -8.23 0.19
CA ASP A 37 34.66 -7.42 1.04
C ASP A 37 35.54 -6.22 1.45
N ASP A 38 35.32 -5.06 0.83
CA ASP A 38 36.07 -3.84 1.09
C ASP A 38 35.71 -3.22 2.45
N GLY A 39 34.97 -3.94 3.27
CA GLY A 39 34.53 -3.54 4.59
C GLY A 39 33.38 -2.49 4.58
N LYS A 40 32.91 -2.10 3.39
CA LYS A 40 31.86 -1.09 3.27
C LYS A 40 30.44 -1.62 3.55
N GLY A 41 30.28 -2.94 3.55
CA GLY A 41 28.97 -3.59 3.59
C GLY A 41 28.18 -3.40 2.30
N LYS A 42 26.99 -3.96 2.27
CA LYS A 42 26.03 -3.86 1.16
C LYS A 42 24.63 -3.56 1.69
N VAL A 43 23.77 -3.07 0.80
CA VAL A 43 22.36 -2.81 1.08
C VAL A 43 21.52 -3.72 0.19
N TYR A 44 20.55 -4.41 0.80
CA TYR A 44 19.48 -5.06 0.09
C TYR A 44 18.15 -4.55 0.64
N PHE A 45 17.44 -3.73 -0.15
CA PHE A 45 16.15 -3.17 0.19
C PHE A 45 15.03 -3.99 -0.46
N LEU A 46 14.17 -4.59 0.36
CA LEU A 46 12.91 -5.18 -0.09
C LEU A 46 11.81 -4.12 -0.01
N ASN A 47 11.44 -3.59 -1.17
CA ASN A 47 10.45 -2.52 -1.29
C ASN A 47 9.02 -3.07 -1.31
N PHE A 48 8.15 -2.45 -0.51
CA PHE A 48 6.71 -2.75 -0.39
C PHE A 48 5.88 -2.14 -1.53
N LYS A 49 6.31 -1.00 -2.11
CA LYS A 49 5.51 -0.17 -3.01
C LYS A 49 5.85 -0.43 -4.49
N PRO A 50 5.04 -1.25 -5.22
CA PRO A 50 5.32 -1.58 -6.61
C PRO A 50 5.21 -0.37 -7.54
N GLU A 51 4.37 0.62 -7.23
CA GLU A 51 4.19 1.86 -8.01
C GLU A 51 5.46 2.70 -8.12
N THR A 52 6.43 2.52 -7.22
CA THR A 52 7.70 3.27 -7.17
C THR A 52 8.94 2.40 -7.41
N ALA A 53 8.78 1.19 -7.96
CA ALA A 53 9.86 0.23 -8.14
C ALA A 53 11.04 0.79 -8.94
N ASP A 54 10.77 1.40 -10.08
CA ASP A 54 11.79 1.92 -11.00
C ASP A 54 12.54 3.11 -10.38
N GLN A 55 11.84 3.97 -9.63
CA GLN A 55 12.42 5.12 -8.96
C GLN A 55 13.37 4.70 -7.85
N TRP A 56 13.03 3.67 -7.06
CA TRP A 56 13.92 3.10 -6.06
C TRP A 56 15.18 2.48 -6.66
N VAL A 57 15.05 1.76 -7.79
CA VAL A 57 16.21 1.21 -8.52
C VAL A 57 17.11 2.33 -9.04
N ALA A 58 16.53 3.39 -9.59
CA ALA A 58 17.29 4.55 -10.07
C ALA A 58 18.01 5.28 -8.93
N LEU A 59 17.36 5.47 -7.78
CA LEU A 59 17.93 6.10 -6.59
C LEU A 59 19.06 5.26 -6.01
N ALA A 60 18.87 3.95 -5.90
CA ALA A 60 19.89 2.99 -5.46
C ALA A 60 21.15 3.05 -6.32
N LYS A 61 20.97 3.14 -7.65
CA LYS A 61 22.10 3.29 -8.58
C LYS A 61 22.88 4.57 -8.33
N LYS A 62 22.22 5.72 -8.12
CA LYS A 62 22.87 7.00 -7.80
C LYS A 62 23.73 6.90 -6.54
N TYR A 63 23.21 6.24 -5.50
CA TYR A 63 23.96 6.02 -4.26
C TYR A 63 25.18 5.13 -4.48
N THR A 64 25.01 4.02 -5.20
CA THR A 64 26.11 3.12 -5.54
C THR A 64 27.21 3.83 -6.34
N ASP A 65 26.83 4.59 -7.36
CA ASP A 65 27.79 5.35 -8.18
C ASP A 65 28.59 6.38 -7.35
N LYS A 66 27.95 6.98 -6.33
CA LYS A 66 28.55 8.01 -5.47
C LYS A 66 29.45 7.46 -4.37
N THR A 67 29.09 6.31 -3.79
CA THR A 67 29.72 5.79 -2.56
C THR A 67 30.52 4.51 -2.79
N GLY A 68 30.24 3.79 -3.86
CA GLY A 68 30.77 2.44 -4.13
C GLY A 68 30.03 1.33 -3.33
N VAL A 69 29.11 1.67 -2.41
CA VAL A 69 28.31 0.69 -1.68
C VAL A 69 27.24 0.11 -2.61
N GLN A 70 27.22 -1.21 -2.73
CA GLN A 70 26.23 -1.89 -3.57
C GLN A 70 24.85 -1.83 -2.93
N VAL A 71 23.85 -1.32 -3.68
CA VAL A 71 22.45 -1.27 -3.25
C VAL A 71 21.62 -2.08 -4.23
N LYS A 72 21.08 -3.20 -3.75
CA LYS A 72 20.07 -4.02 -4.44
C LYS A 72 18.71 -3.60 -3.98
N VAL A 73 17.79 -3.33 -4.91
CA VAL A 73 16.37 -3.14 -4.64
C VAL A 73 15.59 -4.29 -5.28
N GLN A 74 14.75 -4.92 -4.50
CA GLN A 74 13.74 -5.87 -4.99
C GLN A 74 12.39 -5.38 -4.54
N THR A 75 11.43 -5.31 -5.45
CA THR A 75 10.05 -4.92 -5.14
C THR A 75 9.17 -6.14 -5.14
N ALA A 76 8.39 -6.34 -4.09
CA ALA A 76 7.39 -7.38 -4.02
C ALA A 76 6.19 -7.02 -4.92
N ALA A 77 5.55 -8.03 -5.49
CA ALA A 77 4.30 -7.82 -6.20
C ALA A 77 3.20 -7.39 -5.22
N SER A 78 2.23 -6.61 -5.71
CA SER A 78 1.09 -6.14 -4.92
C SER A 78 0.39 -7.32 -4.21
N GLY A 79 0.07 -7.16 -2.92
CA GLY A 79 -0.58 -8.17 -2.10
C GLY A 79 0.27 -9.39 -1.72
N THR A 80 1.57 -9.43 -2.07
CA THR A 80 2.43 -10.59 -1.77
C THR A 80 3.61 -10.25 -0.87
N TYR A 81 3.67 -9.04 -0.32
CA TYR A 81 4.83 -8.53 0.39
C TYR A 81 5.22 -9.41 1.59
N GLU A 82 4.29 -9.72 2.49
CA GLU A 82 4.56 -10.53 3.70
C GLU A 82 5.11 -11.92 3.35
N GLN A 83 4.53 -12.58 2.35
CA GLN A 83 5.03 -13.88 1.89
C GLN A 83 6.43 -13.78 1.27
N THR A 84 6.66 -12.71 0.51
CA THR A 84 7.97 -12.41 -0.08
C THR A 84 9.00 -12.12 1.01
N LEU A 85 8.67 -11.26 1.98
CA LEU A 85 9.54 -10.93 3.11
C LEU A 85 9.93 -12.17 3.92
N LYS A 86 8.96 -13.04 4.23
CA LYS A 86 9.19 -14.30 4.92
C LYS A 86 10.16 -15.21 4.15
N SER A 87 9.97 -15.31 2.84
CA SER A 87 10.84 -16.09 1.98
C SER A 87 12.25 -15.49 1.86
N GLU A 88 12.35 -14.16 1.70
CA GLU A 88 13.64 -13.48 1.54
C GLU A 88 14.45 -13.46 2.85
N LEU A 89 13.82 -13.25 4.00
CA LEU A 89 14.51 -13.27 5.31
C LEU A 89 15.05 -14.65 5.70
N ALA A 90 14.54 -15.72 5.08
CA ALA A 90 15.04 -17.08 5.29
C ALA A 90 16.30 -17.42 4.48
N LYS A 91 16.70 -16.56 3.53
CA LYS A 91 17.86 -16.76 2.66
C LYS A 91 19.16 -16.33 3.34
N SER A 92 20.28 -16.85 2.86
CA SER A 92 21.62 -16.40 3.28
C SER A 92 21.93 -14.96 2.83
N ASP A 93 21.35 -14.51 1.70
CA ASP A 93 21.40 -13.14 1.21
C ASP A 93 20.03 -12.47 1.49
N ALA A 94 19.76 -12.24 2.77
CA ALA A 94 18.50 -11.67 3.24
C ALA A 94 18.50 -10.13 3.08
N PRO A 95 17.30 -9.52 2.95
CA PRO A 95 17.18 -8.06 2.99
C PRO A 95 17.79 -7.46 4.24
N THR A 96 18.56 -6.39 4.04
CA THR A 96 19.13 -5.58 5.14
C THR A 96 18.21 -4.44 5.53
N ILE A 97 17.35 -4.00 4.59
CA ILE A 97 16.25 -3.06 4.80
C ILE A 97 14.97 -3.74 4.35
N PHE A 98 13.95 -3.70 5.18
CA PHE A 98 12.60 -4.16 4.86
C PHE A 98 11.57 -3.23 5.48
N GLN A 99 10.30 -3.44 5.16
CA GLN A 99 9.21 -2.61 5.64
C GLN A 99 8.22 -3.47 6.44
N VAL A 100 7.59 -2.85 7.43
CA VAL A 100 6.50 -3.47 8.18
C VAL A 100 5.27 -2.56 8.15
N ASN A 101 4.10 -3.18 8.18
CA ASN A 101 2.81 -2.50 8.15
C ASN A 101 2.42 -2.08 9.59
N GLY A 102 3.03 -1.02 10.07
CA GLY A 102 2.78 -0.48 11.41
C GLY A 102 3.08 -1.46 12.54
N PRO A 103 2.56 -1.19 13.74
CA PRO A 103 2.71 -2.07 14.90
C PRO A 103 2.16 -3.49 14.68
N VAL A 104 1.09 -3.62 13.91
CA VAL A 104 0.49 -4.93 13.59
C VAL A 104 1.46 -5.79 12.78
N GLY A 105 1.99 -5.28 11.67
CA GLY A 105 2.99 -5.99 10.87
C GLY A 105 4.29 -6.22 11.65
N TYR A 106 4.68 -5.29 12.53
CA TYR A 106 5.86 -5.44 13.38
C TYR A 106 5.81 -6.69 14.27
N GLN A 107 4.66 -7.09 14.78
CA GLN A 107 4.55 -8.29 15.65
C GLN A 107 5.11 -9.53 14.97
N ASN A 108 4.93 -9.68 13.66
CA ASN A 108 5.47 -10.81 12.89
C ASN A 108 7.00 -10.77 12.78
N TRP A 109 7.63 -9.60 12.92
CA TRP A 109 9.05 -9.37 12.65
C TRP A 109 9.85 -8.85 13.85
N LYS A 110 9.28 -8.91 15.05
CA LYS A 110 9.86 -8.37 16.28
C LYS A 110 11.32 -8.80 16.53
N GLY A 111 11.68 -10.05 16.19
CA GLY A 111 13.04 -10.58 16.35
C GLY A 111 14.02 -10.23 15.22
N TYR A 112 13.59 -9.44 14.23
CA TYR A 112 14.41 -9.09 13.05
C TYR A 112 14.78 -7.62 12.98
N THR A 113 14.28 -6.76 13.86
CA THR A 113 14.47 -5.30 13.78
C THR A 113 15.61 -4.82 14.67
N ALA A 114 16.53 -4.04 14.10
CA ALA A 114 17.58 -3.34 14.82
C ALA A 114 17.08 -2.04 15.44
N ASP A 115 17.76 -1.57 16.49
CA ASP A 115 17.49 -0.25 17.07
C ASP A 115 17.97 0.87 16.15
N LEU A 116 17.09 1.83 15.86
CA LEU A 116 17.32 2.97 14.99
C LEU A 116 17.41 4.31 15.76
N LYS A 117 17.37 4.29 17.09
CA LYS A 117 17.29 5.48 17.96
C LYS A 117 18.43 6.47 17.71
N ASP A 118 19.63 5.98 17.41
CA ASP A 118 20.82 6.81 17.19
C ASP A 118 21.14 7.04 15.70
N THR A 119 20.13 6.86 14.82
CA THR A 119 20.32 7.03 13.36
C THR A 119 19.99 8.44 12.89
N GLY A 120 20.66 8.86 11.79
CA GLY A 120 20.37 10.13 11.14
C GLY A 120 18.91 10.24 10.70
N ILE A 121 18.38 9.20 10.04
CA ILE A 121 16.99 9.19 9.58
C ILE A 121 15.98 9.40 10.74
N TYR A 122 16.19 8.81 11.91
CA TYR A 122 15.34 9.06 13.07
C TYR A 122 15.46 10.51 13.57
N ASN A 123 16.66 11.09 13.50
CA ASN A 123 16.86 12.47 13.94
C ASN A 123 16.22 13.49 13.01
N GLU A 124 15.99 13.14 11.75
CA GLU A 124 15.32 13.98 10.77
C GLU A 124 13.78 13.98 10.90
N LEU A 125 13.18 13.07 11.66
CA LEU A 125 11.72 13.10 11.88
C LEU A 125 11.28 14.43 12.49
N ASN A 126 10.23 15.02 11.93
CA ASN A 126 9.54 16.22 12.46
C ASN A 126 8.89 15.92 13.81
N ASN A 127 8.26 14.75 13.91
CA ASN A 127 7.69 14.24 15.16
C ASN A 127 8.23 12.82 15.41
N LYS A 128 8.96 12.64 16.50
CA LYS A 128 9.53 11.35 16.89
C LYS A 128 8.51 10.36 17.47
N ASP A 129 7.31 10.82 17.80
CA ASP A 129 6.27 9.96 18.35
C ASP A 129 5.59 9.07 17.30
N ILE A 130 5.74 9.41 16.03
CA ILE A 130 5.24 8.58 14.94
C ILE A 130 6.14 7.37 14.61
N ALA A 131 7.36 7.32 15.15
CA ALA A 131 8.24 6.17 14.98
C ALA A 131 7.70 4.94 15.71
N LEU A 132 7.91 3.78 15.12
CA LEU A 132 7.56 2.51 15.72
C LEU A 132 8.53 2.19 16.85
N LYS A 133 8.00 1.96 18.06
CA LYS A 133 8.78 1.73 19.27
C LYS A 133 8.48 0.35 19.87
N ASP A 134 9.51 -0.27 20.44
CA ASP A 134 9.40 -1.48 21.28
C ASP A 134 10.21 -1.23 22.56
N GLY A 135 9.54 -0.87 23.65
CA GLY A 135 10.15 -0.31 24.84
C GLY A 135 10.93 0.97 24.51
N ASP A 136 12.21 1.02 24.88
CA ASP A 136 13.09 2.17 24.62
C ASP A 136 13.72 2.17 23.22
N LYS A 137 13.52 1.13 22.42
CA LYS A 137 14.07 1.00 21.08
C LYS A 137 13.16 1.63 20.02
N VAL A 138 13.76 2.20 19.01
CA VAL A 138 13.09 2.62 17.76
C VAL A 138 13.30 1.52 16.73
N VAL A 139 12.25 0.79 16.38
CA VAL A 139 12.33 -0.42 15.56
C VAL A 139 11.86 -0.21 14.12
N GLY A 140 11.24 0.94 13.83
CA GLY A 140 10.83 1.30 12.49
C GLY A 140 10.63 2.80 12.33
N ILE A 141 10.96 3.32 11.16
CA ILE A 141 10.84 4.74 10.80
C ILE A 141 9.78 4.89 9.71
N PRO A 142 8.69 5.63 9.93
CA PRO A 142 7.75 5.96 8.88
C PRO A 142 8.46 6.89 7.88
N TYR A 143 8.28 6.64 6.59
CA TYR A 143 8.95 7.46 5.57
C TYR A 143 7.98 8.14 4.60
N VAL A 144 6.72 7.73 4.66
CA VAL A 144 5.63 8.28 3.85
C VAL A 144 4.44 8.56 4.74
N MET A 145 3.87 9.74 4.60
CA MET A 145 2.55 10.10 5.12
C MET A 145 1.55 10.00 3.97
N GLU A 146 0.58 9.14 4.11
CA GLU A 146 -0.41 8.86 3.08
C GLU A 146 -1.76 9.44 3.46
N THR A 147 -2.39 10.09 2.49
CA THR A 147 -3.75 10.62 2.64
C THR A 147 -4.64 9.94 1.64
N TYR A 148 -5.84 9.53 2.07
CA TYR A 148 -6.80 8.86 1.22
C TYR A 148 -8.23 9.34 1.46
N GLY A 149 -9.05 9.09 0.44
CA GLY A 149 -10.43 9.50 0.39
C GLY A 149 -11.12 8.93 -0.85
N ILE A 150 -11.98 9.73 -1.46
CA ILE A 150 -12.61 9.47 -2.74
C ILE A 150 -12.03 10.44 -3.76
N ILE A 151 -11.15 9.94 -4.63
CA ILE A 151 -10.63 10.72 -5.77
C ILE A 151 -11.80 10.93 -6.74
N TYR A 152 -11.98 12.14 -7.24
CA TYR A 152 -13.01 12.44 -8.23
C TYR A 152 -12.44 13.05 -9.51
N ASN A 153 -13.08 12.77 -10.63
CA ASN A 153 -12.73 13.32 -11.93
C ASN A 153 -13.44 14.67 -12.11
N LYS A 154 -12.66 15.76 -12.11
CA LYS A 154 -13.15 17.16 -12.22
C LYS A 154 -13.91 17.40 -13.51
N ASP A 155 -13.47 16.81 -14.64
CA ASP A 155 -14.13 16.99 -15.94
C ASP A 155 -15.51 16.33 -15.96
N LEU A 156 -15.62 15.10 -15.41
CA LEU A 156 -16.88 14.38 -15.31
C LEU A 156 -17.85 15.07 -14.35
N LEU A 157 -17.36 15.57 -13.20
CA LEU A 157 -18.19 16.33 -12.26
C LEU A 157 -18.69 17.62 -12.90
N LYS A 158 -17.83 18.35 -13.61
CA LYS A 158 -18.22 19.56 -14.36
C LYS A 158 -19.30 19.22 -15.39
N LYS A 159 -19.08 18.19 -16.22
CA LYS A 159 -20.08 17.74 -17.20
C LYS A 159 -21.42 17.39 -16.53
N TYR A 160 -21.36 16.73 -15.37
CA TYR A 160 -22.56 16.38 -14.60
C TYR A 160 -23.32 17.62 -14.10
N THR A 161 -22.63 18.63 -13.54
CA THR A 161 -23.28 19.85 -13.02
C THR A 161 -23.98 20.67 -14.11
N GLU A 162 -23.62 20.47 -15.37
CA GLU A 162 -24.26 21.11 -16.54
C GLU A 162 -25.51 20.37 -17.01
N LEU A 163 -25.75 19.12 -16.55
CA LEU A 163 -26.93 18.36 -16.95
C LEU A 163 -28.21 18.88 -16.27
N PRO A 164 -29.36 18.82 -16.96
CA PRO A 164 -30.64 19.14 -16.37
C PRO A 164 -30.94 18.23 -15.15
N GLY A 165 -31.30 18.85 -14.03
CA GLY A 165 -31.65 18.14 -12.80
C GLY A 165 -30.46 17.55 -12.05
N ALA A 166 -29.23 18.01 -12.32
CA ALA A 166 -28.06 17.69 -11.51
C ALA A 166 -28.29 18.07 -10.03
N LYS A 167 -27.80 17.26 -9.12
CA LYS A 167 -28.05 17.36 -7.67
C LYS A 167 -27.15 18.34 -6.96
N ILE A 168 -26.09 18.78 -7.64
CA ILE A 168 -25.14 19.79 -7.18
C ILE A 168 -24.77 20.75 -8.32
N LYS A 169 -24.28 21.92 -7.95
CA LYS A 169 -23.67 22.89 -8.87
C LYS A 169 -22.16 23.01 -8.67
N ASP A 170 -21.66 22.63 -7.50
CA ASP A 170 -20.25 22.59 -7.15
C ASP A 170 -19.97 21.33 -6.35
N VAL A 171 -18.78 20.71 -6.57
CA VAL A 171 -18.35 19.51 -5.84
C VAL A 171 -18.30 19.73 -4.33
N LYS A 172 -18.07 20.98 -3.89
CA LYS A 172 -18.04 21.33 -2.46
C LYS A 172 -19.38 21.14 -1.73
N GLU A 173 -20.47 20.95 -2.48
CA GLU A 173 -21.77 20.61 -1.92
C GLU A 173 -21.83 19.13 -1.47
N ILE A 174 -20.85 18.31 -1.86
CA ILE A 174 -20.71 16.92 -1.38
C ILE A 174 -19.97 16.97 -0.03
N ASP A 175 -20.69 17.16 1.04
CA ASP A 175 -20.20 17.31 2.41
C ASP A 175 -20.72 16.24 3.37
N SER A 176 -21.47 15.27 2.87
CA SER A 176 -22.10 14.18 3.62
C SER A 176 -22.34 12.94 2.77
N PHE A 177 -22.55 11.80 3.43
CA PHE A 177 -22.92 10.56 2.77
C PHE A 177 -24.23 10.69 1.96
N ASP A 178 -25.23 11.36 2.53
CA ASP A 178 -26.52 11.54 1.85
C ASP A 178 -26.35 12.33 0.55
N LYS A 179 -25.53 13.37 0.55
CA LYS A 179 -25.23 14.15 -0.65
C LYS A 179 -24.36 13.36 -1.65
N LEU A 180 -23.34 12.65 -1.18
CA LEU A 180 -22.54 11.76 -2.03
C LEU A 180 -23.41 10.71 -2.71
N LYS A 181 -24.30 10.08 -1.94
CA LYS A 181 -25.24 9.07 -2.44
C LYS A 181 -26.20 9.65 -3.47
N GLU A 182 -26.79 10.82 -3.19
CA GLU A 182 -27.72 11.49 -4.12
C GLU A 182 -27.04 11.78 -5.46
N VAL A 183 -25.79 12.26 -5.43
CA VAL A 183 -25.00 12.56 -6.63
C VAL A 183 -24.61 11.29 -7.36
N ALA A 184 -24.10 10.27 -6.67
CA ALA A 184 -23.65 9.03 -7.28
C ALA A 184 -24.82 8.26 -7.93
N ASP A 185 -25.96 8.13 -7.24
CA ASP A 185 -27.18 7.50 -7.75
C ASP A 185 -27.70 8.23 -9.02
N ASP A 186 -27.66 9.56 -9.03
CA ASP A 186 -28.10 10.35 -10.19
C ASP A 186 -27.10 10.26 -11.36
N MET A 187 -25.79 10.26 -11.08
CA MET A 187 -24.76 10.02 -12.11
C MET A 187 -24.87 8.61 -12.69
N GLN A 188 -25.13 7.59 -11.86
CA GLN A 188 -25.38 6.21 -12.31
C GLN A 188 -26.59 6.12 -13.22
N ALA A 189 -27.68 6.80 -12.87
CA ALA A 189 -28.89 6.86 -13.69
C ALA A 189 -28.67 7.59 -15.03
N LYS A 190 -27.74 8.55 -15.06
CA LYS A 190 -27.37 9.34 -16.25
C LYS A 190 -26.08 8.87 -16.93
N LYS A 191 -25.58 7.67 -16.60
CA LYS A 191 -24.29 7.17 -17.07
C LYS A 191 -24.08 7.24 -18.59
N ASP A 192 -25.13 6.95 -19.37
CA ASP A 192 -25.07 7.01 -20.84
C ASP A 192 -24.89 8.44 -21.35
N GLN A 193 -25.49 9.44 -20.68
CA GLN A 193 -25.32 10.88 -21.01
C GLN A 193 -23.94 11.36 -20.63
N LEU A 194 -23.38 10.83 -19.54
CA LEU A 194 -22.04 11.16 -19.06
C LEU A 194 -20.96 10.41 -19.84
N GLY A 195 -21.28 9.28 -20.47
CA GLY A 195 -20.33 8.40 -21.14
C GLY A 195 -19.49 7.57 -20.17
N ILE A 196 -20.03 7.28 -18.99
CA ILE A 196 -19.37 6.48 -17.94
C ILE A 196 -19.98 5.08 -17.87
N LYS A 197 -19.26 4.11 -17.30
CA LYS A 197 -19.77 2.76 -17.02
C LYS A 197 -20.44 2.66 -15.65
N GLY A 198 -19.94 3.44 -14.69
CA GLY A 198 -20.47 3.53 -13.34
C GLY A 198 -20.06 4.82 -12.66
N ALA A 199 -20.76 5.24 -11.60
CA ALA A 199 -20.35 6.40 -10.81
C ALA A 199 -19.01 6.12 -10.10
N PHE A 200 -18.82 4.93 -9.53
CA PHE A 200 -17.58 4.48 -8.90
C PHE A 200 -16.83 3.47 -9.77
N THR A 201 -15.50 3.46 -9.65
CA THR A 201 -14.67 2.37 -10.14
C THR A 201 -15.06 1.05 -9.50
N SER A 202 -14.63 -0.07 -10.11
CA SER A 202 -14.79 -1.39 -9.49
C SER A 202 -14.14 -1.43 -8.11
N ALA A 203 -14.79 -2.14 -7.18
CA ALA A 203 -14.26 -2.32 -5.85
C ALA A 203 -12.92 -3.07 -5.83
N GLY A 204 -12.68 -3.97 -6.79
CA GLY A 204 -11.39 -4.66 -6.91
C GLY A 204 -11.07 -5.49 -5.66
N PHE A 205 -11.75 -6.63 -5.52
CA PHE A 205 -11.60 -7.52 -4.36
C PHE A 205 -10.67 -8.71 -4.61
N ASP A 206 -9.78 -8.63 -5.59
CA ASP A 206 -8.69 -9.57 -5.60
C ASP A 206 -7.73 -9.32 -4.43
N SER A 207 -6.95 -10.31 -4.05
CA SER A 207 -6.07 -10.24 -2.87
C SER A 207 -5.01 -9.15 -2.93
N SER A 208 -4.75 -8.58 -4.12
CA SER A 208 -3.79 -7.49 -4.31
C SER A 208 -4.37 -6.09 -4.07
N SER A 209 -5.69 -5.95 -3.94
CA SER A 209 -6.37 -4.65 -3.90
C SER A 209 -7.50 -4.53 -2.88
N ASP A 210 -7.89 -5.60 -2.20
CA ASP A 210 -8.95 -5.62 -1.18
C ASP A 210 -8.61 -4.78 0.08
N TRP A 211 -7.33 -4.43 0.29
CA TRP A 211 -6.87 -3.56 1.37
C TRP A 211 -7.60 -2.19 1.40
N ARG A 212 -8.06 -1.70 0.25
CA ARG A 212 -8.85 -0.47 0.18
C ARG A 212 -10.15 -0.54 1.00
N PHE A 213 -10.70 -1.74 1.19
CA PHE A 213 -11.96 -1.97 1.90
C PHE A 213 -11.73 -2.56 3.29
N LYS A 214 -10.93 -3.64 3.40
CA LYS A 214 -10.67 -4.32 4.68
C LYS A 214 -9.79 -3.52 5.65
N ALA A 215 -9.00 -2.55 5.15
CA ALA A 215 -8.17 -1.66 5.95
C ALA A 215 -8.67 -0.20 5.87
N HIS A 216 -8.59 0.43 4.71
CA HIS A 216 -8.85 1.86 4.56
C HIS A 216 -10.33 2.23 4.78
N LEU A 217 -11.26 1.53 4.14
CA LEU A 217 -12.67 1.80 4.38
C LEU A 217 -13.08 1.39 5.81
N ALA A 218 -12.59 0.24 6.30
CA ALA A 218 -12.85 -0.24 7.66
C ALA A 218 -12.32 0.71 8.75
N ASN A 219 -11.26 1.48 8.46
CA ASN A 219 -10.73 2.50 9.36
C ASN A 219 -11.75 3.62 9.65
N ILE A 220 -12.64 3.95 8.72
CA ILE A 220 -13.57 5.08 8.90
C ILE A 220 -14.56 4.82 10.04
N PRO A 221 -15.35 3.72 10.04
CA PRO A 221 -16.23 3.39 11.18
C PRO A 221 -15.47 3.21 12.49
N LEU A 222 -14.27 2.61 12.47
CA LEU A 222 -13.42 2.50 13.66
C LEU A 222 -13.02 3.86 14.21
N SER A 223 -12.65 4.81 13.36
CA SER A 223 -12.26 6.15 13.78
C SER A 223 -13.37 6.89 14.50
N TYR A 224 -14.61 6.75 14.04
CA TYR A 224 -15.78 7.33 14.70
C TYR A 224 -16.04 6.67 16.06
N GLU A 225 -16.00 5.34 16.12
CA GLU A 225 -16.19 4.60 17.38
C GLU A 225 -15.09 4.92 18.40
N PHE A 226 -13.84 4.90 17.98
CA PHE A 226 -12.69 5.19 18.86
C PHE A 226 -12.73 6.62 19.40
N LYS A 227 -13.13 7.58 18.56
CA LYS A 227 -13.31 8.96 18.97
C LYS A 227 -14.44 9.11 19.99
N GLU A 228 -15.60 8.49 19.75
CA GLU A 228 -16.76 8.54 20.63
C GLU A 228 -16.47 7.88 21.99
N ASP A 229 -15.77 6.75 21.97
CA ASP A 229 -15.42 5.97 23.17
C ASP A 229 -14.13 6.46 23.86
N GLY A 230 -13.43 7.46 23.31
CA GLY A 230 -12.17 7.97 23.86
C GLY A 230 -11.01 6.96 23.79
N VAL A 231 -11.03 6.05 22.82
CA VAL A 231 -10.01 5.02 22.63
C VAL A 231 -8.73 5.66 22.08
N THR A 232 -7.62 5.50 22.80
CA THR A 232 -6.29 6.05 22.44
C THR A 232 -5.22 4.97 22.27
N THR A 233 -5.52 3.73 22.67
CA THR A 233 -4.65 2.56 22.52
C THR A 233 -5.47 1.41 21.97
N GLN A 234 -4.80 0.37 21.47
CA GLN A 234 -5.49 -0.79 20.90
C GLN A 234 -6.48 -1.39 21.92
N PRO A 235 -7.79 -1.42 21.60
CA PRO A 235 -8.80 -1.98 22.50
C PRO A 235 -8.84 -3.50 22.37
N GLU A 236 -9.14 -4.18 23.49
CA GLU A 236 -9.34 -5.64 23.52
C GLU A 236 -10.58 -6.07 22.69
N THR A 237 -11.60 -5.23 22.67
CA THR A 237 -12.86 -5.46 21.94
C THR A 237 -13.34 -4.17 21.31
N ILE A 238 -14.15 -4.29 20.25
CA ILE A 238 -14.89 -3.19 19.63
C ILE A 238 -16.39 -3.48 19.65
N LYS A 239 -17.21 -2.45 19.53
CA LYS A 239 -18.69 -2.57 19.57
C LYS A 239 -19.28 -2.73 18.17
N GLY A 240 -18.63 -2.18 17.15
CA GLY A 240 -19.18 -2.08 15.80
C GLY A 240 -20.32 -1.06 15.71
N THR A 241 -20.26 0.02 16.50
CA THR A 241 -21.29 1.07 16.57
C THR A 241 -21.65 1.61 15.20
N TYR A 242 -20.65 1.80 14.33
CA TYR A 242 -20.80 2.37 12.99
C TYR A 242 -20.88 1.32 11.85
N LEU A 243 -21.15 0.05 12.16
CA LEU A 243 -21.35 -0.99 11.15
C LEU A 243 -22.49 -0.72 10.17
N PRO A 244 -23.66 -0.14 10.59
CA PRO A 244 -24.70 0.27 9.64
C PRO A 244 -24.20 1.33 8.65
N ASN A 245 -23.40 2.27 9.10
CA ASN A 245 -22.78 3.31 8.29
C ASN A 245 -21.76 2.72 7.30
N PHE A 246 -20.93 1.77 7.77
CA PHE A 246 -20.01 1.02 6.94
C PHE A 246 -20.73 0.27 5.82
N LYS A 247 -21.86 -0.39 6.15
CA LYS A 247 -22.70 -1.04 5.17
C LYS A 247 -23.21 -0.08 4.11
N ASN A 248 -23.70 1.08 4.52
CA ASN A 248 -24.28 2.06 3.61
C ASN A 248 -23.30 2.52 2.52
N ILE A 249 -22.09 2.89 2.90
CA ILE A 249 -21.08 3.33 1.91
C ILE A 249 -20.60 2.16 1.06
N PHE A 250 -20.45 0.97 1.63
CA PHE A 250 -20.05 -0.20 0.88
C PHE A 250 -21.11 -0.62 -0.14
N ASP A 251 -22.39 -0.64 0.26
CA ASP A 251 -23.52 -0.89 -0.66
C ASP A 251 -23.58 0.14 -1.80
N LEU A 252 -23.30 1.41 -1.51
CA LEU A 252 -23.23 2.45 -2.54
C LEU A 252 -22.14 2.15 -3.56
N TYR A 253 -20.94 1.78 -3.11
CA TYR A 253 -19.85 1.38 -3.99
C TYR A 253 -20.18 0.16 -4.86
N LEU A 254 -20.91 -0.81 -4.31
CA LEU A 254 -21.31 -2.00 -5.05
C LEU A 254 -22.41 -1.70 -6.08
N LYS A 255 -23.39 -0.87 -5.70
CA LYS A 255 -24.54 -0.55 -6.54
C LYS A 255 -24.16 0.28 -7.75
N ASP A 256 -23.34 1.32 -7.55
CA ASP A 256 -23.05 2.32 -8.57
C ASP A 256 -21.64 2.12 -9.20
N SER A 257 -21.17 0.88 -9.17
CA SER A 257 -19.88 0.45 -9.71
C SER A 257 -19.88 0.31 -11.24
N THR A 258 -18.71 0.45 -11.83
CA THR A 258 -18.41 0.05 -13.23
C THR A 258 -18.56 -1.45 -13.46
N THR A 259 -18.48 -2.27 -12.41
CA THR A 259 -18.38 -3.72 -12.47
C THR A 259 -19.45 -4.37 -11.58
N ALA A 260 -20.12 -5.40 -12.10
CA ALA A 260 -21.09 -6.17 -11.35
C ALA A 260 -20.43 -6.86 -10.12
N PRO A 261 -21.10 -6.90 -8.95
CA PRO A 261 -20.55 -7.49 -7.74
C PRO A 261 -20.04 -8.93 -7.87
N SER A 262 -20.66 -9.74 -8.75
CA SER A 262 -20.23 -11.12 -9.03
C SER A 262 -18.85 -11.26 -9.67
N GLN A 263 -18.27 -10.17 -10.19
CA GLN A 263 -16.97 -10.17 -10.87
C GLN A 263 -15.84 -9.58 -10.01
N LEU A 264 -16.13 -9.10 -8.80
CA LEU A 264 -15.18 -8.34 -7.98
C LEU A 264 -13.94 -9.14 -7.56
N SER A 265 -14.05 -10.46 -7.40
CA SER A 265 -12.90 -11.31 -7.04
C SER A 265 -11.80 -11.37 -8.12
N SER A 266 -12.12 -11.00 -9.34
CA SER A 266 -11.17 -10.94 -10.47
C SER A 266 -10.75 -9.51 -10.83
N LYS A 267 -11.27 -8.49 -10.15
CA LYS A 267 -10.95 -7.08 -10.39
C LYS A 267 -9.82 -6.61 -9.48
N THR A 268 -8.80 -6.07 -10.10
CA THR A 268 -7.58 -5.60 -9.46
C THR A 268 -7.60 -4.08 -9.23
N GLY A 269 -6.64 -3.58 -8.44
CA GLY A 269 -6.39 -2.15 -8.34
C GLY A 269 -6.02 -1.50 -9.68
N ASN A 270 -5.30 -2.24 -10.54
CA ASN A 270 -4.95 -1.76 -11.88
C ASN A 270 -6.17 -1.62 -12.79
N ASP A 271 -7.18 -2.50 -12.66
CA ASP A 271 -8.46 -2.32 -13.35
C ASP A 271 -9.12 -1.01 -12.92
N ALA A 272 -9.21 -0.77 -11.61
CA ALA A 272 -9.81 0.45 -11.06
C ALA A 272 -9.04 1.73 -11.48
N ASN A 273 -7.70 1.71 -11.46
CA ASN A 273 -6.86 2.80 -11.99
C ASN A 273 -7.19 3.08 -13.46
N SER A 274 -7.30 2.04 -14.28
CA SER A 274 -7.60 2.15 -15.69
C SER A 274 -9.01 2.68 -15.95
N GLU A 275 -10.01 2.18 -15.25
CA GLU A 275 -11.40 2.63 -15.32
C GLU A 275 -11.51 4.14 -15.01
N PHE A 276 -10.84 4.59 -13.97
CA PHE A 276 -10.83 6.00 -13.59
C PHE A 276 -10.08 6.87 -14.61
N ALA A 277 -8.88 6.46 -15.01
CA ALA A 277 -8.05 7.23 -15.94
C ALA A 277 -8.66 7.34 -17.35
N LEU A 278 -9.44 6.33 -17.78
CA LEU A 278 -10.18 6.36 -19.04
C LEU A 278 -11.49 7.16 -18.97
N GLY A 279 -11.86 7.71 -17.80
CA GLY A 279 -13.10 8.42 -17.58
C GLY A 279 -14.32 7.51 -17.59
N GLU A 280 -14.17 6.23 -17.28
CA GLU A 280 -15.25 5.26 -17.18
C GLU A 280 -16.01 5.36 -15.83
N ALA A 281 -15.42 6.04 -14.84
CA ALA A 281 -16.00 6.33 -13.54
C ALA A 281 -15.66 7.74 -13.08
N ALA A 282 -16.57 8.34 -12.30
CA ALA A 282 -16.39 9.68 -11.73
C ALA A 282 -15.66 9.67 -10.38
N PHE A 283 -15.80 8.59 -9.60
CA PHE A 283 -15.31 8.44 -8.24
C PHE A 283 -14.43 7.19 -8.08
N TYR A 284 -13.36 7.33 -7.31
CA TYR A 284 -12.39 6.27 -7.05
C TYR A 284 -11.88 6.34 -5.61
N GLN A 285 -12.28 5.39 -4.75
CA GLN A 285 -11.70 5.30 -3.40
C GLN A 285 -10.26 4.85 -3.49
N ASN A 286 -9.34 5.77 -3.25
CA ASN A 286 -7.91 5.52 -3.20
C ASN A 286 -7.20 6.70 -2.50
N GLY A 287 -5.87 6.77 -2.55
CA GLY A 287 -5.10 7.80 -1.89
C GLY A 287 -4.09 8.49 -2.79
N THR A 288 -3.26 9.33 -2.17
CA THR A 288 -2.26 10.16 -2.86
C THR A 288 -1.29 9.35 -3.73
N TRP A 289 -1.01 8.10 -3.38
CA TRP A 289 -0.15 7.17 -4.14
C TRP A 289 -0.72 6.78 -5.51
N ALA A 290 -2.05 6.86 -5.70
CA ALA A 290 -2.67 6.53 -6.98
C ALA A 290 -2.24 7.46 -8.11
N TRP A 291 -1.76 8.67 -7.80
CA TRP A 291 -1.39 9.67 -8.79
C TRP A 291 -0.32 9.18 -9.76
N ALA A 292 0.69 8.46 -9.30
CA ALA A 292 1.74 7.93 -10.16
C ALA A 292 1.19 7.07 -11.32
N ASP A 293 0.23 6.20 -11.02
CA ASP A 293 -0.41 5.35 -12.03
C ASP A 293 -1.39 6.14 -12.91
N LEU A 294 -2.15 7.06 -12.31
CA LEU A 294 -3.10 7.92 -13.04
C LEU A 294 -2.37 8.83 -14.03
N GLN A 295 -1.26 9.44 -13.61
CA GLN A 295 -0.41 10.26 -14.46
C GLN A 295 0.21 9.45 -15.60
N LYS A 296 0.70 8.24 -15.31
CA LYS A 296 1.24 7.32 -16.31
C LYS A 296 0.17 6.88 -17.32
N ALA A 297 -1.08 6.78 -16.89
CA ALA A 297 -2.23 6.53 -17.76
C ALA A 297 -2.70 7.77 -18.56
N GLY A 298 -2.07 8.93 -18.36
CA GLY A 298 -2.28 10.16 -19.15
C GLY A 298 -3.19 11.21 -18.51
N MET A 299 -3.60 11.03 -17.23
CA MET A 299 -4.34 12.06 -16.51
C MET A 299 -3.46 13.28 -16.20
N LYS A 300 -4.10 14.45 -16.18
CA LYS A 300 -3.43 15.72 -15.88
C LYS A 300 -3.76 16.17 -14.45
N PRO A 301 -2.88 16.97 -13.82
CA PRO A 301 -3.08 17.44 -12.44
C PRO A 301 -4.40 18.17 -12.20
N ASP A 302 -4.87 18.93 -13.18
CA ASP A 302 -6.11 19.72 -13.11
C ASP A 302 -7.40 18.88 -13.26
N GLN A 303 -7.28 17.59 -13.53
CA GLN A 303 -8.42 16.68 -13.74
C GLN A 303 -8.85 15.94 -12.48
N VAL A 304 -8.08 15.98 -11.39
CA VAL A 304 -8.36 15.21 -10.18
C VAL A 304 -8.52 16.10 -8.95
N GLY A 305 -9.36 15.66 -8.03
CA GLY A 305 -9.51 16.21 -6.69
C GLY A 305 -9.83 15.09 -5.71
N MET A 306 -9.97 15.38 -4.42
CA MET A 306 -10.23 14.37 -3.40
C MET A 306 -11.31 14.84 -2.43
N LEU A 307 -12.22 13.93 -2.06
CA LEU A 307 -13.25 14.10 -1.04
C LEU A 307 -13.00 13.15 0.13
N PRO A 308 -13.39 13.51 1.36
CA PRO A 308 -13.45 12.55 2.46
C PRO A 308 -14.38 11.37 2.16
N ILE A 309 -14.16 10.25 2.85
CA ILE A 309 -15.08 9.10 2.79
C ILE A 309 -16.18 9.34 3.82
N TYR A 310 -17.30 9.86 3.37
CA TYR A 310 -18.48 10.05 4.19
C TYR A 310 -19.24 8.75 4.35
N ILE A 311 -19.71 8.44 5.56
CA ILE A 311 -20.43 7.19 5.89
C ILE A 311 -21.80 7.41 6.53
N GLY A 312 -22.26 8.66 6.65
CA GLY A 312 -23.52 9.02 7.32
C GLY A 312 -23.36 9.07 8.86
N ALA A 313 -22.16 9.30 9.35
CA ALA A 313 -21.92 9.51 10.77
C ALA A 313 -22.24 10.94 11.18
N LYS A 314 -22.76 11.11 12.38
CA LYS A 314 -23.08 12.46 12.90
C LYS A 314 -21.83 13.33 12.96
N GLY A 315 -21.90 14.52 12.36
CA GLY A 315 -20.82 15.51 12.35
C GLY A 315 -19.81 15.30 11.22
N GLU A 316 -20.09 14.42 10.26
CA GLU A 316 -19.20 14.15 9.12
C GLU A 316 -19.00 15.33 8.17
N GLU A 317 -19.86 16.35 8.22
CA GLU A 317 -19.69 17.62 7.50
C GLU A 317 -18.40 18.35 7.90
N ASN A 318 -17.88 18.07 9.09
CA ASN A 318 -16.59 18.57 9.58
C ASN A 318 -15.44 17.57 9.40
N GLN A 319 -15.68 16.42 8.77
CA GLN A 319 -14.66 15.43 8.51
C GLN A 319 -13.76 15.87 7.37
N GLY A 320 -12.44 15.77 7.59
CA GLY A 320 -11.42 15.87 6.57
C GLY A 320 -11.02 14.50 6.00
N LEU A 321 -9.98 14.51 5.19
CA LEU A 321 -9.40 13.30 4.62
C LEU A 321 -8.78 12.39 5.69
N ALA A 322 -8.63 11.12 5.38
CA ALA A 322 -7.94 10.19 6.25
C ALA A 322 -6.43 10.23 5.99
N THR A 323 -5.64 10.39 7.06
CA THR A 323 -4.18 10.55 6.96
C THR A 323 -3.47 9.70 7.99
N GLY A 324 -2.39 9.03 7.58
CA GLY A 324 -1.56 8.21 8.46
C GLY A 324 -0.35 7.63 7.75
N SER A 325 0.45 6.87 8.48
CA SER A 325 1.56 6.09 7.92
C SER A 325 1.34 4.62 8.25
N GLU A 326 1.49 3.77 7.25
CA GLU A 326 1.41 2.32 7.40
C GLU A 326 2.76 1.66 7.26
N ASN A 327 3.63 2.23 6.41
CA ASN A 327 4.89 1.62 6.01
C ASN A 327 6.06 2.18 6.82
N TYR A 328 6.70 1.31 7.58
CA TYR A 328 7.85 1.64 8.41
C TYR A 328 9.09 0.93 7.91
N LEU A 329 10.15 1.68 7.63
CA LEU A 329 11.46 1.16 7.29
C LEU A 329 12.12 0.54 8.52
N CYS A 330 12.52 -0.71 8.40
CA CYS A 330 13.24 -1.47 9.43
C CYS A 330 14.61 -1.92 8.88
N ILE A 331 15.59 -2.05 9.77
CA ILE A 331 16.88 -2.64 9.44
C ILE A 331 16.97 -4.03 10.07
N ASN A 332 17.43 -5.01 9.30
CA ASN A 332 17.56 -6.38 9.73
C ASN A 332 18.68 -6.53 10.77
N ALA A 333 18.29 -6.80 12.02
CA ALA A 333 19.22 -7.02 13.13
C ALA A 333 20.13 -8.25 12.94
N LYS A 334 19.77 -9.17 12.04
CA LYS A 334 20.53 -10.38 11.72
C LYS A 334 21.53 -10.18 10.58
N ALA A 335 21.52 -9.02 9.92
CA ALA A 335 22.53 -8.65 8.93
C ALA A 335 23.87 -8.36 9.64
N SER A 336 24.98 -8.45 8.90
CA SER A 336 26.30 -8.08 9.43
C SER A 336 26.34 -6.63 9.93
N GLU A 337 27.21 -6.30 10.87
CA GLU A 337 27.38 -4.93 11.35
C GLU A 337 27.70 -3.94 10.22
N ALA A 338 28.52 -4.39 9.25
CA ALA A 338 28.84 -3.59 8.06
C ALA A 338 27.60 -3.33 7.20
N ASP A 339 26.76 -4.34 6.95
CA ASP A 339 25.53 -4.20 6.18
C ASP A 339 24.48 -3.35 6.90
N GLN A 340 24.35 -3.51 8.23
CA GLN A 340 23.47 -2.65 9.03
C GLN A 340 23.91 -1.19 8.97
N LYS A 341 25.22 -0.93 9.09
CA LYS A 341 25.78 0.42 8.98
C LYS A 341 25.54 1.00 7.59
N ALA A 342 25.85 0.25 6.53
CA ALA A 342 25.62 0.67 5.15
C ALA A 342 24.12 0.99 4.90
N SER A 343 23.22 0.20 5.47
CA SER A 343 21.78 0.42 5.37
C SER A 343 21.33 1.69 6.11
N LYS A 344 21.86 1.95 7.30
CA LYS A 344 21.59 3.19 8.06
C LYS A 344 22.09 4.42 7.30
N ASP A 345 23.31 4.33 6.73
CA ASP A 345 23.90 5.42 5.94
C ASP A 345 23.11 5.68 4.64
N PHE A 346 22.64 4.62 3.97
CA PHE A 346 21.77 4.72 2.79
C PHE A 346 20.46 5.42 3.12
N LEU A 347 19.74 4.97 4.16
CA LEU A 347 18.48 5.59 4.57
C LEU A 347 18.66 7.04 4.99
N ASN A 348 19.74 7.36 5.69
CA ASN A 348 20.04 8.76 6.03
C ASN A 348 20.29 9.61 4.78
N TRP A 349 21.08 9.10 3.82
CA TRP A 349 21.32 9.78 2.55
C TRP A 349 20.03 10.00 1.75
N VAL A 350 19.14 9.01 1.72
CA VAL A 350 17.83 9.11 1.04
C VAL A 350 17.02 10.29 1.55
N VAL A 351 17.05 10.59 2.86
CA VAL A 351 16.23 11.67 3.44
C VAL A 351 16.96 13.00 3.59
N THR A 352 18.29 13.06 3.35
CA THR A 352 19.08 14.28 3.57
C THR A 352 19.76 14.83 2.33
N SER A 353 19.94 14.02 1.28
CA SER A 353 20.59 14.49 0.04
C SER A 353 19.58 15.11 -0.93
N ASP A 354 20.09 16.02 -1.78
CA ASP A 354 19.26 16.61 -2.84
C ASP A 354 18.68 15.55 -3.78
N GLU A 355 19.47 14.50 -4.11
CA GLU A 355 19.05 13.41 -4.97
C GLU A 355 17.93 12.56 -4.32
N GLY A 356 18.03 12.29 -3.01
CA GLY A 356 17.04 11.54 -2.26
C GLY A 356 15.77 12.36 -2.03
N ILE A 357 15.90 13.64 -1.65
CA ILE A 357 14.78 14.57 -1.48
C ILE A 357 13.98 14.66 -2.79
N LYS A 358 14.69 14.91 -3.91
CA LYS A 358 14.06 14.97 -5.23
C LYS A 358 13.35 13.65 -5.58
N ALA A 359 14.02 12.52 -5.36
CA ALA A 359 13.43 11.21 -5.69
C ALA A 359 12.15 10.93 -4.90
N LEU A 360 12.14 11.18 -3.58
CA LEU A 360 10.97 10.93 -2.76
C LEU A 360 9.82 11.90 -3.07
N SER A 361 10.11 13.21 -3.22
CA SER A 361 9.07 14.23 -3.38
C SER A 361 8.55 14.38 -4.81
N GLU A 362 9.45 14.41 -5.81
CA GLU A 362 9.08 14.66 -7.20
C GLU A 362 8.90 13.34 -7.97
N ASP A 363 9.92 12.46 -7.97
CA ASP A 363 9.91 11.26 -8.82
C ASP A 363 8.90 10.19 -8.30
N MET A 364 8.71 10.10 -6.96
CA MET A 364 7.77 9.18 -6.30
C MET A 364 6.47 9.86 -5.83
N GLY A 365 6.46 11.20 -5.71
CA GLY A 365 5.30 11.98 -5.28
C GLY A 365 4.91 11.77 -3.81
N PHE A 366 5.86 11.45 -2.95
CA PHE A 366 5.61 11.18 -1.53
C PHE A 366 5.55 12.46 -0.69
N THR A 367 4.63 12.48 0.27
CA THR A 367 4.71 13.35 1.43
C THR A 367 5.47 12.62 2.53
N THR A 368 6.55 13.23 3.04
CA THR A 368 7.43 12.57 4.00
C THR A 368 7.43 13.32 5.35
N PRO A 369 7.66 12.61 6.48
CA PRO A 369 7.62 13.23 7.80
C PRO A 369 8.99 13.78 8.26
N PHE A 370 9.87 14.21 7.32
CA PHE A 370 11.22 14.65 7.66
C PHE A 370 11.40 16.16 7.50
N LYS A 371 12.18 16.78 8.40
CA LYS A 371 12.51 18.22 8.41
C LYS A 371 13.10 18.73 7.11
N THR A 372 13.89 17.89 6.44
CA THR A 372 14.51 18.19 5.16
C THR A 372 13.50 18.43 4.04
N PHE A 373 12.24 18.00 4.22
CA PHE A 373 11.17 18.17 3.24
C PHE A 373 10.19 19.31 3.57
N ASP A 374 10.37 20.04 4.66
CA ASP A 374 9.42 21.10 5.11
C ASP A 374 9.15 22.18 4.05
N LYS A 375 10.10 22.39 3.13
CA LYS A 375 10.01 23.41 2.07
C LYS A 375 9.78 22.83 0.69
N VAL A 376 9.70 21.51 0.58
CA VAL A 376 9.53 20.83 -0.70
C VAL A 376 8.05 20.86 -1.09
N LYS A 377 7.78 21.30 -2.33
CA LYS A 377 6.44 21.19 -2.90
C LYS A 377 6.33 19.90 -3.67
N SER A 378 5.20 19.23 -3.53
CA SER A 378 4.88 18.06 -4.32
C SER A 378 4.23 18.46 -5.64
N ASP A 379 4.59 17.80 -6.74
CA ASP A 379 3.90 17.93 -8.03
C ASP A 379 2.66 16.99 -8.11
N ASN A 380 2.37 16.26 -7.04
CA ASN A 380 1.22 15.39 -6.93
C ASN A 380 -0.02 16.20 -6.54
N PRO A 381 -1.03 16.37 -7.43
CA PRO A 381 -2.22 17.18 -7.15
C PRO A 381 -3.06 16.64 -5.98
N LEU A 382 -3.02 15.32 -5.72
CA LEU A 382 -3.73 14.74 -4.59
C LEU A 382 -3.04 15.05 -3.26
N VAL A 383 -1.73 15.28 -3.27
CA VAL A 383 -0.99 15.79 -2.10
C VAL A 383 -1.33 17.27 -1.86
N GLU A 384 -1.49 18.06 -2.91
CA GLU A 384 -1.95 19.45 -2.76
C GLU A 384 -3.34 19.52 -2.14
N GLU A 385 -4.30 18.69 -2.62
CA GLU A 385 -5.64 18.54 -2.02
C GLU A 385 -5.56 18.14 -0.53
N ALA A 386 -4.68 17.18 -0.19
CA ALA A 386 -4.46 16.75 1.21
C ALA A 386 -3.91 17.88 2.10
N VAL A 387 -2.98 18.69 1.58
CA VAL A 387 -2.44 19.86 2.29
C VAL A 387 -3.50 20.94 2.47
N GLU A 388 -4.32 21.19 1.47
CA GLU A 388 -5.43 22.14 1.57
C GLU A 388 -6.47 21.68 2.60
N ASP A 389 -6.84 20.39 2.56
CA ASP A 389 -7.78 19.81 3.51
C ASP A 389 -7.24 19.89 4.96
N SER A 390 -5.96 19.64 5.18
CA SER A 390 -5.32 19.76 6.50
C SER A 390 -5.36 21.18 7.07
N LYS A 391 -5.46 22.20 6.22
CA LYS A 391 -5.55 23.62 6.59
C LYS A 391 -7.00 24.13 6.66
N SER A 392 -7.96 23.33 6.23
CA SER A 392 -9.38 23.74 6.15
C SER A 392 -10.06 23.91 7.51
N GLY A 393 -9.43 23.44 8.59
CA GLY A 393 -10.01 23.38 9.92
C GLY A 393 -10.90 22.16 10.16
N LYS A 394 -11.10 21.31 9.14
CA LYS A 394 -11.79 20.03 9.27
C LYS A 394 -10.98 19.03 10.09
N GLN A 395 -11.65 18.09 10.73
CA GLN A 395 -11.04 17.04 11.51
C GLN A 395 -10.52 15.92 10.59
N GLN A 396 -9.20 15.78 10.50
CA GLN A 396 -8.58 14.65 9.81
C GLN A 396 -8.98 13.33 10.48
N VAL A 397 -9.25 12.30 9.67
CA VAL A 397 -9.45 10.95 10.18
C VAL A 397 -8.09 10.30 10.39
N ALA A 398 -7.81 9.87 11.61
CA ALA A 398 -6.56 9.20 11.92
C ALA A 398 -6.50 7.80 11.26
N GLY A 399 -5.32 7.40 10.81
CA GLY A 399 -5.06 6.04 10.36
C GLY A 399 -4.91 5.09 11.55
N ASN A 400 -6.01 4.46 11.98
CA ASN A 400 -6.02 3.55 13.14
C ASN A 400 -5.55 2.12 12.79
N PHE A 401 -4.80 1.95 11.71
CA PHE A 401 -4.25 0.65 11.31
C PHE A 401 -3.41 0.02 12.41
N THR A 402 -2.76 0.85 13.21
CA THR A 402 -1.97 0.45 14.37
C THR A 402 -2.80 -0.13 15.51
N MET A 403 -4.12 0.04 15.48
CA MET A 403 -5.06 -0.46 16.47
C MET A 403 -5.82 -1.69 15.99
N MET A 404 -5.73 -2.05 14.69
CA MET A 404 -6.31 -3.30 14.19
C MET A 404 -5.57 -4.49 14.80
N PRO A 405 -6.26 -5.60 15.16
CA PRO A 405 -5.64 -6.64 15.98
C PRO A 405 -4.61 -7.49 15.24
N SER A 406 -4.82 -7.78 13.94
CA SER A 406 -3.91 -8.57 13.13
C SER A 406 -4.19 -8.41 11.62
N GLU A 407 -3.25 -8.84 10.78
CA GLU A 407 -3.50 -8.97 9.33
C GLU A 407 -4.53 -10.06 9.03
N GLU A 408 -4.59 -11.11 9.86
CA GLU A 408 -5.58 -12.17 9.73
C GLU A 408 -6.99 -11.63 9.94
N TRP A 409 -7.21 -10.74 10.91
CA TRP A 409 -8.49 -10.05 11.09
C TRP A 409 -8.89 -9.29 9.82
N GLN A 410 -7.96 -8.55 9.22
CA GLN A 410 -8.22 -7.82 7.96
C GLN A 410 -8.57 -8.80 6.83
N ASN A 411 -7.87 -9.91 6.71
CA ASN A 411 -8.11 -10.93 5.68
C ASN A 411 -9.48 -11.59 5.84
N GLN A 412 -9.88 -11.94 7.06
CA GLN A 412 -11.20 -12.49 7.36
C GLN A 412 -12.30 -11.48 7.05
N LEU A 413 -12.10 -10.21 7.39
CA LEU A 413 -13.02 -9.13 7.02
C LEU A 413 -13.17 -9.00 5.51
N GLY A 414 -12.05 -8.95 4.77
CA GLY A 414 -12.04 -8.86 3.31
C GLY A 414 -12.78 -10.02 2.64
N GLN A 415 -12.58 -11.25 3.12
CA GLN A 415 -13.28 -12.43 2.64
C GLN A 415 -14.80 -12.36 2.90
N ALA A 416 -15.21 -11.93 4.09
CA ALA A 416 -16.61 -11.77 4.44
C ALA A 416 -17.28 -10.67 3.60
N MET A 417 -16.60 -9.55 3.37
CA MET A 417 -17.08 -8.46 2.51
C MET A 417 -17.23 -8.92 1.06
N LEU A 418 -16.28 -9.68 0.53
CA LEU A 418 -16.38 -10.24 -0.83
C LEU A 418 -17.56 -11.21 -0.95
N ALA A 419 -17.71 -12.12 0.01
CA ALA A 419 -18.84 -13.07 0.02
C ALA A 419 -20.20 -12.34 0.08
N TYR A 420 -20.28 -11.29 0.91
CA TYR A 420 -21.46 -10.43 0.95
C TYR A 420 -21.73 -9.75 -0.40
N ALA A 421 -20.72 -9.13 -1.00
CA ALA A 421 -20.84 -8.46 -2.28
C ALA A 421 -21.32 -9.40 -3.40
N GLN A 422 -20.86 -10.66 -3.38
CA GLN A 422 -21.24 -11.67 -4.36
C GLN A 422 -22.58 -12.38 -4.06
N GLY A 423 -23.23 -12.05 -2.93
CA GLY A 423 -24.49 -12.67 -2.52
C GLY A 423 -24.33 -14.11 -2.03
N THR A 424 -23.12 -14.56 -1.69
CA THR A 424 -22.82 -15.89 -1.13
C THR A 424 -22.67 -15.85 0.39
N GLY A 425 -22.57 -14.68 0.99
CA GLY A 425 -22.54 -14.40 2.43
C GLY A 425 -23.52 -13.31 2.82
N SER A 426 -23.63 -13.06 4.11
CA SER A 426 -24.54 -12.07 4.70
C SER A 426 -23.76 -10.90 5.33
N TRP A 427 -24.44 -9.77 5.59
CA TRP A 427 -23.84 -8.69 6.37
C TRP A 427 -23.56 -9.10 7.83
N ASP A 428 -24.30 -10.08 8.36
CA ASP A 428 -23.99 -10.64 9.69
C ASP A 428 -22.64 -11.37 9.72
N ASP A 429 -22.24 -12.00 8.61
CA ASP A 429 -20.89 -12.58 8.50
C ASP A 429 -19.80 -11.49 8.48
N VAL A 430 -20.07 -10.35 7.84
CA VAL A 430 -19.19 -9.16 7.91
C VAL A 430 -19.13 -8.63 9.34
N ARG A 431 -20.27 -8.53 10.04
CA ARG A 431 -20.30 -8.13 11.46
C ARG A 431 -19.46 -9.06 12.33
N LYS A 432 -19.61 -10.37 12.16
CA LYS A 432 -18.80 -11.36 12.90
C LYS A 432 -17.32 -11.19 12.63
N ALA A 433 -16.94 -11.05 11.37
CA ALA A 433 -15.53 -10.83 11.00
C ALA A 433 -14.99 -9.52 11.58
N PHE A 434 -15.79 -8.45 11.59
CA PHE A 434 -15.38 -7.14 12.09
C PHE A 434 -15.33 -7.11 13.62
N VAL A 435 -16.40 -7.54 14.32
CA VAL A 435 -16.55 -7.39 15.77
C VAL A 435 -16.09 -8.62 16.54
N ASP A 436 -16.63 -9.79 16.21
CA ASP A 436 -16.43 -10.98 17.05
C ASP A 436 -15.00 -11.52 16.89
N ASN A 437 -14.45 -11.48 15.66
CA ASN A 437 -13.06 -11.91 15.41
C ASN A 437 -12.02 -10.92 15.92
N TRP A 438 -12.39 -9.67 16.20
CA TRP A 438 -11.46 -8.69 16.81
C TRP A 438 -10.85 -9.21 18.10
N LYS A 439 -11.71 -9.65 19.03
CA LYS A 439 -11.24 -10.20 20.32
C LYS A 439 -10.34 -11.42 20.14
N THR A 440 -10.74 -12.34 19.25
CA THR A 440 -9.97 -13.56 18.99
C THR A 440 -8.56 -13.23 18.48
N GLU A 441 -8.47 -12.31 17.53
CA GLU A 441 -7.21 -11.91 16.94
C GLU A 441 -6.37 -11.03 17.89
N TYR A 442 -7.02 -10.22 18.72
CA TYR A 442 -6.35 -9.50 19.82
C TYR A 442 -5.69 -10.49 20.79
N ASP A 443 -6.42 -11.50 21.25
CA ASP A 443 -5.89 -12.52 22.16
C ASP A 443 -4.73 -13.30 21.52
N ASN A 444 -4.87 -13.70 20.25
CA ASN A 444 -3.81 -14.39 19.52
C ASN A 444 -2.53 -13.55 19.43
N ALA A 445 -2.65 -12.25 19.16
CA ALA A 445 -1.50 -11.35 19.07
C ALA A 445 -0.82 -11.12 20.41
N HIS A 446 -1.53 -11.26 21.54
CA HIS A 446 -1.01 -11.04 22.90
C HIS A 446 -0.71 -12.34 23.66
N ALA A 447 -1.03 -13.50 23.12
CA ALA A 447 -0.83 -14.80 23.80
C ALA A 447 0.64 -15.13 24.13
N ASN A 448 1.60 -14.45 23.49
CA ASN A 448 3.03 -14.67 23.65
C ASN A 448 3.78 -13.46 24.22
N GLN A 449 3.06 -12.48 24.77
CA GLN A 449 3.62 -11.35 25.52
C GLN A 449 3.58 -11.64 27.00
#